data_dc2210696e52576bd548a1afeececdb6
#
_entry.id   dc2210696e52576bd548a1afeececdb6
#
_cell.length_a   1.000
_cell.length_b   1.000
_cell.length_c   1.000
_cell.angle_alpha   90.00
_cell.angle_beta   90.00
_cell.angle_gamma   90.00
#
_symmetry.space_group_name_H-M   'P 1'
#
loop_
_entity.id
_entity.type
_entity.pdbx_description
1 polymer ?
#
loop_
_entity_poly.entity_id
_entity_poly.type
_entity_poly.pdbx_seq_one_letter_code
_entity_poly.pdbx_strand_id
1 'polypeptide(L)'
;MACTLLMSPVTGIGETAVAGPDKAGASASLRIQIVIPPIMRVLENSHPTQLTPVVGGDWSAEQRLVVVSNMKRGFCVLLRMNSPDVDAWRLKTEQTGGITLSPVSDGYRLCTPRPGRYTLLLQHDFEAARNTIESLRWPVQTDITAL
;
A
#
# COMPACT_ATOMS: atom_id res chain seq x y z
N MET A 1 -13.22 19.47 49.19
CA MET A 1 -14.02 19.04 48.02
C MET A 1 -13.54 17.67 47.64
N ALA A 2 -14.30 16.63 47.95
CA ALA A 2 -13.97 15.24 47.68
C ALA A 2 -14.65 14.80 46.36
N CYS A 3 -13.87 14.39 45.40
CA CYS A 3 -14.35 13.87 44.13
C CYS A 3 -14.50 12.36 44.25
N THR A 4 -15.72 11.86 44.33
CA THR A 4 -16.06 10.46 44.44
C THR A 4 -16.14 9.86 43.05
N LEU A 5 -15.17 9.02 42.65
CA LEU A 5 -15.24 8.20 41.46
C LEU A 5 -16.18 7.02 41.70
N LEU A 6 -17.33 7.01 41.01
CA LEU A 6 -18.22 5.85 40.91
C LEU A 6 -17.64 4.88 39.88
N MET A 7 -17.06 3.78 40.37
CA MET A 7 -16.81 2.58 39.54
C MET A 7 -18.09 1.79 39.42
N SER A 8 -18.63 1.68 38.20
CA SER A 8 -19.71 0.76 37.87
C SER A 8 -19.14 -0.66 37.68
N PRO A 9 -19.66 -1.68 38.39
CA PRO A 9 -19.26 -3.06 38.11
C PRO A 9 -19.91 -3.53 36.81
N VAL A 10 -19.07 -4.00 35.88
CA VAL A 10 -19.52 -4.77 34.72
C VAL A 10 -19.92 -6.15 35.21
N THR A 11 -21.21 -6.41 35.35
CA THR A 11 -21.76 -7.74 35.61
C THR A 11 -21.65 -8.55 34.33
N GLY A 12 -20.62 -9.40 34.23
CA GLY A 12 -20.57 -10.47 33.24
C GLY A 12 -21.62 -11.52 33.61
N ILE A 13 -22.66 -11.65 32.80
CA ILE A 13 -23.65 -12.74 32.91
C ILE A 13 -22.97 -13.99 32.35
N GLY A 14 -22.33 -14.76 33.21
CA GLY A 14 -21.94 -16.14 32.92
C GLY A 14 -23.15 -17.03 33.02
N GLU A 15 -23.73 -17.49 31.90
CA GLU A 15 -24.69 -18.58 31.92
C GLU A 15 -24.00 -19.88 32.30
N THR A 16 -24.23 -20.33 33.51
CA THR A 16 -23.91 -21.71 33.93
C THR A 16 -25.03 -22.62 33.49
N ALA A 17 -24.80 -23.42 32.45
CA ALA A 17 -25.68 -24.51 32.09
C ALA A 17 -25.55 -25.63 33.11
N VAL A 18 -26.60 -25.86 33.93
CA VAL A 18 -26.70 -27.02 34.83
C VAL A 18 -27.17 -28.21 34.01
N ALA A 19 -26.28 -29.17 33.77
CA ALA A 19 -26.64 -30.43 33.15
C ALA A 19 -27.36 -31.33 34.19
N GLY A 20 -28.66 -31.59 33.95
CA GLY A 20 -29.41 -32.58 34.71
C GLY A 20 -29.02 -34.03 34.32
N PRO A 21 -29.33 -35.05 35.14
CA PRO A 21 -28.84 -36.42 34.94
C PRO A 21 -29.47 -37.19 33.78
N ASP A 22 -30.34 -36.61 32.98
CA ASP A 22 -30.98 -37.24 31.83
C ASP A 22 -30.33 -36.80 30.52
N LYS A 23 -29.59 -37.68 29.94
CA LYS A 23 -29.12 -37.96 28.56
C LYS A 23 -29.41 -36.97 27.42
N ALA A 24 -29.57 -35.70 27.66
CA ALA A 24 -29.54 -34.71 26.59
C ALA A 24 -28.15 -34.06 26.59
N GLY A 25 -27.29 -34.46 25.66
CA GLY A 25 -26.01 -33.83 25.49
C GLY A 25 -26.21 -32.33 25.28
N ALA A 26 -25.78 -31.52 26.24
CA ALA A 26 -25.76 -30.05 26.07
C ALA A 26 -24.73 -29.71 25.00
N SER A 27 -25.20 -29.30 23.81
CA SER A 27 -24.33 -28.75 22.77
C SER A 27 -24.37 -27.22 22.82
N ALA A 28 -23.23 -26.60 23.07
CA ALA A 28 -23.08 -25.16 22.96
C ALA A 28 -22.42 -24.85 21.64
N SER A 29 -23.02 -23.99 20.83
CA SER A 29 -22.40 -23.48 19.61
C SER A 29 -22.00 -22.03 19.80
N LEU A 30 -20.71 -21.72 19.60
CA LEU A 30 -20.20 -20.37 19.58
C LEU A 30 -20.06 -19.90 18.14
N ARG A 31 -20.78 -18.84 17.78
CA ARG A 31 -20.61 -18.17 16.49
C ARG A 31 -19.69 -16.97 16.65
N ILE A 32 -18.50 -17.06 16.09
CA ILE A 32 -17.54 -15.95 16.05
C ILE A 32 -17.66 -15.27 14.69
N GLN A 33 -17.96 -13.99 14.67
CA GLN A 33 -17.92 -13.17 13.46
C GLN A 33 -16.71 -12.26 13.52
N ILE A 34 -15.77 -12.46 12.58
CA ILE A 34 -14.58 -11.60 12.43
C ILE A 34 -14.83 -10.70 11.23
N VAL A 35 -14.83 -9.39 11.47
CA VAL A 35 -14.91 -8.37 10.43
C VAL A 35 -13.49 -7.85 10.19
N ILE A 36 -12.94 -8.11 8.99
CA ILE A 36 -11.65 -7.60 8.57
C ILE A 36 -11.90 -6.33 7.75
N PRO A 37 -11.44 -5.15 8.19
CA PRO A 37 -11.61 -3.92 7.43
C PRO A 37 -10.79 -3.96 6.14
N PRO A 38 -11.21 -3.22 5.10
CA PRO A 38 -10.40 -3.06 3.89
C PRO A 38 -9.11 -2.32 4.23
N ILE A 39 -7.99 -2.88 3.78
CA ILE A 39 -6.65 -2.32 3.98
C ILE A 39 -5.99 -2.16 2.62
N MET A 40 -5.45 -0.98 2.39
CA MET A 40 -4.61 -0.67 1.25
C MET A 40 -3.60 0.40 1.68
N ARG A 41 -2.31 0.03 1.75
CA ARG A 41 -1.28 0.88 2.34
C ARG A 41 0.04 0.74 1.59
N VAL A 42 0.72 1.87 1.43
CA VAL A 42 2.14 1.90 1.10
C VAL A 42 2.91 1.75 2.41
N LEU A 43 3.70 0.68 2.53
CA LEU A 43 4.55 0.41 3.69
C LEU A 43 5.93 1.04 3.55
N GLU A 44 6.42 1.11 2.32
CA GLU A 44 7.72 1.68 1.99
C GLU A 44 7.63 2.37 0.63
N ASN A 45 8.21 3.55 0.53
CA ASN A 45 8.44 4.27 -0.71
C ASN A 45 9.82 4.92 -0.60
N SER A 46 10.83 4.17 -0.99
CA SER A 46 12.23 4.55 -0.88
C SER A 46 12.78 4.94 -2.25
N HIS A 47 13.29 6.16 -2.36
CA HIS A 47 13.89 6.72 -3.57
C HIS A 47 14.88 7.82 -3.18
N PRO A 48 15.83 8.22 -4.06
CA PRO A 48 16.67 9.38 -3.82
C PRO A 48 15.84 10.66 -3.72
N THR A 49 16.21 11.57 -2.85
CA THR A 49 15.57 12.91 -2.75
C THR A 49 16.00 13.84 -3.87
N GLN A 50 17.24 13.66 -4.34
CA GLN A 50 17.83 14.39 -5.45
C GLN A 50 18.55 13.41 -6.38
N LEU A 51 18.49 13.70 -7.66
CA LEU A 51 19.16 12.96 -8.73
C LEU A 51 20.31 13.81 -9.25
N THR A 52 21.48 13.17 -9.39
CA THR A 52 22.62 13.75 -10.09
C THR A 52 22.67 13.19 -11.50
N PRO A 53 22.99 14.01 -12.52
CA PRO A 53 23.05 13.53 -13.89
C PRO A 53 24.17 12.51 -14.06
N VAL A 54 23.88 11.47 -14.83
CA VAL A 54 24.91 10.56 -15.36
C VAL A 54 25.50 11.14 -16.64
N VAL A 55 26.59 10.55 -17.12
CA VAL A 55 27.25 10.98 -18.35
C VAL A 55 26.24 11.02 -19.51
N GLY A 56 25.98 12.22 -20.06
CA GLY A 56 24.99 12.44 -21.12
C GLY A 56 23.82 13.34 -20.75
N GLY A 57 23.73 13.78 -19.47
CA GLY A 57 22.70 14.72 -19.00
C GLY A 57 21.38 14.07 -18.59
N ASP A 58 21.29 12.75 -18.64
CA ASP A 58 20.12 11.98 -18.19
C ASP A 58 20.25 11.59 -16.71
N TRP A 59 19.12 11.32 -16.06
CA TRP A 59 19.08 10.82 -14.70
C TRP A 59 18.51 9.41 -14.66
N SER A 60 19.14 8.54 -13.87
CA SER A 60 18.65 7.21 -13.59
C SER A 60 18.54 7.01 -12.10
N ALA A 61 17.46 6.38 -11.64
CA ALA A 61 17.23 6.11 -10.23
C ALA A 61 16.38 4.87 -10.01
N GLU A 62 16.59 4.25 -8.87
CA GLU A 62 15.79 3.14 -8.39
C GLU A 62 14.82 3.61 -7.31
N GLN A 63 13.57 3.17 -7.41
CA GLN A 63 12.55 3.31 -6.38
C GLN A 63 12.14 1.93 -5.89
N ARG A 64 12.17 1.76 -4.58
CA ARG A 64 11.61 0.58 -3.93
C ARG A 64 10.27 0.93 -3.30
N LEU A 65 9.22 0.25 -3.75
CA LEU A 65 7.86 0.47 -3.27
C LEU A 65 7.32 -0.84 -2.70
N VAL A 66 6.89 -0.81 -1.43
CA VAL A 66 6.24 -1.94 -0.78
C VAL A 66 4.80 -1.58 -0.49
N VAL A 67 3.88 -2.35 -1.05
CA VAL A 67 2.43 -2.15 -0.91
C VAL A 67 1.79 -3.39 -0.31
N VAL A 68 0.84 -3.19 0.59
CA VAL A 68 -0.02 -4.25 1.13
C VAL A 68 -1.49 -3.90 0.88
N SER A 69 -2.26 -4.90 0.46
CA SER A 69 -3.70 -4.77 0.27
C SER A 69 -4.41 -6.09 0.57
N ASN A 70 -5.56 -6.02 1.23
CA ASN A 70 -6.50 -7.13 1.38
C ASN A 70 -7.74 -6.97 0.47
N MET A 71 -7.70 -6.02 -0.45
CA MET A 71 -8.80 -5.76 -1.40
C MET A 71 -8.93 -6.92 -2.38
N LYS A 72 -10.10 -7.57 -2.40
CA LYS A 72 -10.36 -8.78 -3.22
C LYS A 72 -10.15 -8.57 -4.72
N ARG A 73 -10.45 -7.36 -5.21
CA ARG A 73 -10.31 -6.98 -6.62
C ARG A 73 -8.91 -6.49 -6.97
N GLY A 74 -8.02 -6.40 -5.97
CA GLY A 74 -6.68 -5.87 -6.15
C GLY A 74 -6.59 -4.35 -6.02
N PHE A 75 -5.49 -3.81 -6.51
CA PHE A 75 -5.17 -2.38 -6.44
C PHE A 75 -4.31 -1.94 -7.61
N CYS A 76 -4.23 -0.64 -7.81
CA CYS A 76 -3.28 -0.02 -8.73
C CYS A 76 -2.41 1.00 -7.99
N VAL A 77 -1.15 1.04 -8.36
CA VAL A 77 -0.23 2.14 -8.05
C VAL A 77 -0.17 3.04 -9.27
N LEU A 78 -0.35 4.32 -9.05
CA LEU A 78 -0.27 5.35 -10.08
C LEU A 78 0.99 6.19 -9.82
N LEU A 79 1.88 6.22 -10.79
CA LEU A 79 3.10 7.02 -10.78
C LEU A 79 2.92 8.16 -11.78
N ARG A 80 2.99 9.40 -11.30
CA ARG A 80 2.80 10.60 -12.12
C ARG A 80 4.05 11.45 -12.15
N MET A 81 4.33 12.01 -13.32
CA MET A 81 5.38 13.03 -13.46
C MET A 81 4.92 14.34 -12.82
N ASN A 82 5.75 14.87 -11.93
CA ASN A 82 5.47 16.12 -11.20
C ASN A 82 6.62 17.13 -11.34
N SER A 83 7.32 17.11 -12.47
CA SER A 83 8.39 18.07 -12.76
C SER A 83 8.34 18.51 -14.21
N PRO A 84 8.40 19.82 -14.49
CA PRO A 84 8.50 20.35 -15.84
C PRO A 84 9.92 20.21 -16.43
N ASP A 85 10.89 19.83 -15.61
CA ASP A 85 12.30 19.72 -16.02
C ASP A 85 12.63 18.38 -16.68
N VAL A 86 11.65 17.47 -16.72
CA VAL A 86 11.74 16.16 -17.36
C VAL A 86 10.96 16.18 -18.66
N ASP A 87 11.61 15.91 -19.79
CA ASP A 87 11.02 15.86 -21.10
C ASP A 87 10.50 14.46 -21.44
N ALA A 88 11.26 13.44 -21.10
CA ALA A 88 10.86 12.05 -21.27
C ALA A 88 11.18 11.22 -20.04
N TRP A 89 10.32 10.23 -19.78
CA TRP A 89 10.45 9.32 -18.67
C TRP A 89 10.17 7.89 -19.12
N ARG A 90 11.09 6.99 -18.79
CA ARG A 90 10.94 5.55 -19.02
C ARG A 90 10.97 4.82 -17.69
N LEU A 91 10.02 3.91 -17.50
CA LEU A 91 9.93 3.07 -16.32
C LEU A 91 10.14 1.61 -16.70
N LYS A 92 11.02 0.94 -15.97
CA LYS A 92 11.24 -0.50 -16.04
C LYS A 92 10.93 -1.12 -14.69
N THR A 93 10.31 -2.28 -14.68
CA THR A 93 10.05 -3.06 -13.47
C THR A 93 10.10 -4.53 -13.80
N GLU A 94 10.51 -5.33 -12.82
CA GLU A 94 10.37 -6.77 -12.92
C GLU A 94 8.88 -7.12 -12.75
N GLN A 95 8.30 -7.70 -13.78
CA GLN A 95 6.89 -8.15 -13.76
C GLN A 95 6.78 -9.49 -13.02
N THR A 96 6.95 -9.46 -11.70
CA THR A 96 6.75 -10.61 -10.82
C THR A 96 5.38 -10.52 -10.14
N GLY A 97 4.73 -11.67 -9.91
CA GLY A 97 3.51 -11.74 -9.12
C GLY A 97 2.22 -11.24 -9.79
N GLY A 98 2.17 -11.18 -11.13
CA GLY A 98 0.95 -10.80 -11.86
C GLY A 98 0.68 -9.29 -11.88
N ILE A 99 1.71 -8.48 -11.70
CA ILE A 99 1.65 -7.02 -11.83
C ILE A 99 1.70 -6.65 -13.31
N THR A 100 0.78 -5.80 -13.72
CA THR A 100 0.71 -5.27 -15.10
C THR A 100 1.12 -3.81 -15.09
N LEU A 101 2.14 -3.46 -15.88
CA LEU A 101 2.58 -2.10 -16.13
C LEU A 101 1.91 -1.56 -17.40
N SER A 102 1.29 -0.40 -17.29
CA SER A 102 0.66 0.30 -18.42
C SER A 102 1.03 1.78 -18.41
N PRO A 103 1.38 2.39 -19.56
CA PRO A 103 1.54 3.82 -19.66
C PRO A 103 0.17 4.51 -19.54
N VAL A 104 0.17 5.71 -18.96
CA VAL A 104 -0.97 6.62 -18.89
C VAL A 104 -0.53 8.01 -19.36
N SER A 105 -1.46 8.94 -19.49
CA SER A 105 -1.17 10.28 -20.07
C SER A 105 -0.06 11.06 -19.37
N ASP A 106 0.06 10.90 -18.06
CA ASP A 106 0.99 11.65 -17.19
C ASP A 106 1.97 10.73 -16.43
N GLY A 107 2.08 9.46 -16.83
CA GLY A 107 3.00 8.54 -16.20
C GLY A 107 2.71 7.06 -16.43
N TYR A 108 2.68 6.29 -15.35
CA TYR A 108 2.53 4.85 -15.40
C TYR A 108 1.54 4.35 -14.35
N ARG A 109 0.85 3.25 -14.69
CA ARG A 109 -0.03 2.53 -13.80
C ARG A 109 0.45 1.08 -13.65
N LEU A 110 0.63 0.64 -12.41
CA LEU A 110 0.94 -0.74 -12.06
C LEU A 110 -0.26 -1.33 -11.31
N CYS A 111 -0.88 -2.37 -11.87
CA CYS A 111 -2.06 -2.99 -11.28
C CYS A 111 -1.81 -4.45 -10.96
N THR A 112 -2.44 -4.93 -9.89
CA THR A 112 -2.53 -6.33 -9.54
C THR A 112 -3.97 -6.69 -9.20
N PRO A 113 -4.51 -7.82 -9.72
CA PRO A 113 -5.89 -8.23 -9.47
C PRO A 113 -6.06 -9.01 -8.16
N ARG A 114 -5.00 -9.17 -7.37
CA ARG A 114 -4.99 -10.01 -6.17
C ARG A 114 -4.61 -9.24 -4.92
N PRO A 115 -5.19 -9.58 -3.76
CA PRO A 115 -4.70 -9.10 -2.49
C PRO A 115 -3.31 -9.67 -2.19
N GLY A 116 -2.55 -9.00 -1.34
CA GLY A 116 -1.23 -9.45 -0.92
C GLY A 116 -0.30 -8.31 -0.56
N ARG A 117 0.94 -8.71 -0.27
CA ARG A 117 2.07 -7.79 -0.11
C ARG A 117 2.96 -7.89 -1.34
N TYR A 118 3.24 -6.74 -1.93
CA TYR A 118 4.05 -6.63 -3.15
C TYR A 118 5.24 -5.73 -2.90
N THR A 119 6.40 -6.18 -3.35
CA THR A 119 7.62 -5.36 -3.39
C THR A 119 7.94 -5.08 -4.86
N LEU A 120 7.92 -3.82 -5.23
CA LEU A 120 8.18 -3.32 -6.57
C LEU A 120 9.55 -2.65 -6.58
N LEU A 121 10.44 -3.13 -7.43
CA LEU A 121 11.69 -2.48 -7.77
C LEU A 121 11.49 -1.79 -9.11
N LEU A 122 11.48 -0.47 -9.07
CA LEU A 122 11.17 0.39 -10.19
C LEU A 122 12.43 1.13 -10.60
N GLN A 123 12.87 0.92 -11.83
CA GLN A 123 13.99 1.67 -12.41
C GLN A 123 13.44 2.76 -13.30
N HIS A 124 13.82 3.98 -12.98
CA HIS A 124 13.42 5.20 -13.67
C HIS A 124 14.58 5.74 -14.47
N ASP A 125 14.34 6.05 -15.74
CA ASP A 125 15.25 6.79 -16.61
C ASP A 125 14.53 8.07 -17.05
N PHE A 126 15.12 9.23 -16.70
CA PHE A 126 14.56 10.56 -17.01
C PHE A 126 15.48 11.27 -17.98
N GLU A 127 14.89 11.88 -19.02
CA GLU A 127 15.59 12.77 -19.95
C GLU A 127 15.33 14.23 -19.56
N ALA A 128 16.38 15.02 -19.51
CA ALA A 128 16.28 16.44 -19.13
C ALA A 128 15.60 17.26 -20.23
N ALA A 129 14.66 18.12 -19.85
CA ALA A 129 14.06 19.08 -20.77
C ALA A 129 15.06 20.16 -21.24
N ARG A 130 16.12 20.42 -20.48
CA ARG A 130 17.21 21.36 -20.81
C ARG A 130 18.53 20.87 -20.23
N ASN A 131 19.61 21.04 -20.97
CA ASN A 131 20.97 20.58 -20.61
C ASN A 131 21.65 21.34 -19.44
N THR A 132 20.94 22.16 -18.70
CA THR A 132 21.49 23.09 -17.70
C THR A 132 21.14 22.75 -16.26
N ILE A 133 20.48 21.61 -16.00
CA ILE A 133 20.05 21.24 -14.65
C ILE A 133 21.13 20.35 -14.04
N GLU A 134 21.80 20.85 -13.00
CA GLU A 134 22.86 20.10 -12.29
C GLU A 134 22.28 19.04 -11.35
N SER A 135 21.07 19.24 -10.86
CA SER A 135 20.37 18.27 -10.00
C SER A 135 18.87 18.36 -10.20
N LEU A 136 18.20 17.22 -10.12
CA LEU A 136 16.75 17.12 -10.19
C LEU A 136 16.22 16.63 -8.85
N ARG A 137 15.26 17.34 -8.27
CA ARG A 137 14.50 16.83 -7.13
C ARG A 137 13.64 15.67 -7.60
N TRP A 138 13.41 14.67 -6.73
CA TRP A 138 12.58 13.51 -7.09
C TRP A 138 11.28 13.92 -7.79
N PRO A 139 11.08 13.52 -9.07
CA PRO A 139 10.03 14.09 -9.91
C PRO A 139 8.75 13.24 -9.95
N VAL A 140 8.70 12.10 -9.26
CA VAL A 140 7.58 11.15 -9.36
C VAL A 140 6.70 11.20 -8.13
N GLN A 141 5.40 11.46 -8.33
CA GLN A 141 4.38 11.31 -7.33
C GLN A 141 3.82 9.87 -7.38
N THR A 142 3.63 9.27 -6.21
CA THR A 142 3.12 7.90 -6.06
C THR A 142 1.78 7.93 -5.34
N ASP A 143 0.74 7.42 -5.98
CA ASP A 143 -0.61 7.27 -5.42
C ASP A 143 -1.05 5.81 -5.50
N ILE A 144 -1.95 5.38 -4.62
CA ILE A 144 -2.51 4.03 -4.60
C ILE A 144 -4.03 4.08 -4.64
N THR A 145 -4.64 3.25 -5.47
CA THR A 145 -6.09 3.18 -5.64
C THR A 145 -6.58 1.74 -5.62
N ALA A 146 -7.79 1.51 -5.10
CA ALA A 146 -8.47 0.22 -5.24
C ALA A 146 -8.93 0.00 -6.69
N LEU A 147 -8.99 -1.28 -7.10
CA LEU A 147 -9.61 -1.72 -8.36
C LEU A 147 -11.10 -1.96 -8.20
#